data_da3851f6b24f423c81fd108acc81453e
#
_entry.id   da3851f6b24f423c81fd108acc81453e
#
_cell.length_a   1.000
_cell.length_b   1.000
_cell.length_c   1.000
_cell.angle_alpha   90.00
_cell.angle_beta   90.00
_cell.angle_gamma   90.00
#
_symmetry.space_group_name_H-M   'P 1'
#
loop_
_entity.id
_entity.type
_entity.pdbx_description
1 polymer ?
#
loop_
_entity_poly.entity_id
_entity_poly.type
_entity_poly.pdbx_seq_one_letter_code
_entity_poly.pdbx_strand_id
1 'polypeptide(L)'
;MKALQVLSSITRPAEVLLSRVPFIGKFAIISVAFLMPAFIGVGVMYNKLNNDVRLVERKQARLQYIPEMYDLSKAISAARMQQFRVGSAQDNQVRSAVKQVDAETNKFVAMVQPSDNVMVQAAAQLRGSVNALNRPNNDNLDAYAKAAQQAIAITYVIASSSDLFVEDAPTSYLYGDLMGQLTIPLAENIAVLHTYALGASNRGWSNVEREQVIKYVAATRSSY
;
A
#
# COMPACT_ATOMS: atom_id res chain seq x y z
N MET A 1 -26.75 -17.10 50.46
CA MET A 1 -25.83 -17.60 51.53
C MET A 1 -24.53 -18.25 50.98
N LYS A 2 -24.52 -18.94 49.86
CA LYS A 2 -23.28 -19.60 49.30
C LYS A 2 -22.13 -18.63 48.91
N ALA A 3 -22.45 -17.43 48.43
CA ALA A 3 -21.43 -16.45 48.04
C ALA A 3 -20.59 -15.91 49.22
N LEU A 4 -21.20 -15.77 50.40
CA LEU A 4 -20.52 -15.31 51.62
C LEU A 4 -19.57 -16.38 52.18
N GLN A 5 -19.89 -17.66 52.02
CA GLN A 5 -19.00 -18.77 52.43
C GLN A 5 -17.78 -18.90 51.53
N VAL A 6 -17.91 -18.63 50.26
CA VAL A 6 -16.76 -18.64 49.34
C VAL A 6 -15.83 -17.47 49.62
N LEU A 7 -16.35 -16.28 49.91
CA LEU A 7 -15.55 -15.13 50.28
C LEU A 7 -14.77 -15.39 51.60
N SER A 8 -15.42 -15.98 52.61
CA SER A 8 -14.76 -16.28 53.91
C SER A 8 -13.65 -17.33 53.78
N SER A 9 -13.74 -18.26 52.82
CA SER A 9 -12.68 -19.26 52.61
C SER A 9 -11.43 -18.68 51.94
N ILE A 10 -11.59 -17.60 51.17
CA ILE A 10 -10.47 -16.92 50.51
C ILE A 10 -9.85 -15.88 51.41
N THR A 11 -10.58 -15.24 52.29
CA THR A 11 -10.05 -14.19 53.18
C THR A 11 -9.33 -14.75 54.43
N ARG A 12 -9.73 -15.92 54.91
CA ARG A 12 -9.10 -16.53 56.10
C ARG A 12 -7.56 -16.70 56.04
N PRO A 13 -6.96 -17.25 54.93
CA PRO A 13 -5.51 -17.35 54.83
C PRO A 13 -4.84 -15.97 54.79
N ALA A 14 -5.47 -14.97 54.17
CA ALA A 14 -4.97 -13.60 54.17
C ALA A 14 -4.99 -12.93 55.53
N GLU A 15 -6.05 -13.16 56.34
CA GLU A 15 -6.17 -12.64 57.70
C GLU A 15 -5.08 -13.24 58.61
N VAL A 16 -4.83 -14.55 58.53
CA VAL A 16 -3.79 -15.22 59.30
C VAL A 16 -2.37 -14.72 58.92
N LEU A 17 -2.12 -14.50 57.65
CA LEU A 17 -0.85 -13.91 57.16
C LEU A 17 -0.71 -12.46 57.65
N LEU A 18 -1.73 -11.65 57.47
CA LEU A 18 -1.74 -10.25 57.90
C LEU A 18 -1.66 -10.06 59.44
N SER A 19 -2.18 -11.00 60.24
CA SER A 19 -2.10 -10.89 61.72
C SER A 19 -0.68 -10.96 62.25
N ARG A 20 0.23 -11.64 61.56
CA ARG A 20 1.65 -11.79 61.96
C ARG A 20 2.57 -10.68 61.45
N VAL A 21 2.10 -9.81 60.56
CA VAL A 21 2.90 -8.74 59.99
C VAL A 21 2.76 -7.47 60.85
N PRO A 22 3.88 -6.77 61.17
CA PRO A 22 3.84 -5.49 61.90
C PRO A 22 3.07 -4.44 61.12
N PHE A 23 2.52 -3.42 61.81
CA PHE A 23 1.68 -2.40 61.23
C PHE A 23 2.22 -1.76 59.95
N ILE A 24 3.51 -1.44 59.92
CA ILE A 24 4.20 -0.89 58.75
C ILE A 24 4.16 -1.86 57.56
N GLY A 25 4.33 -3.16 57.81
CA GLY A 25 4.26 -4.19 56.77
C GLY A 25 2.85 -4.34 56.18
N LYS A 26 1.79 -4.22 57.03
CA LYS A 26 0.40 -4.21 56.54
C LYS A 26 0.16 -3.06 55.57
N PHE A 27 0.62 -1.87 55.92
CA PHE A 27 0.48 -0.68 55.09
C PHE A 27 1.25 -0.84 53.78
N ALA A 28 2.45 -1.39 53.81
CA ALA A 28 3.22 -1.66 52.59
C ALA A 28 2.51 -2.65 51.64
N ILE A 29 1.95 -3.76 52.20
CA ILE A 29 1.22 -4.74 51.38
C ILE A 29 -0.02 -4.10 50.71
N ILE A 30 -0.77 -3.32 51.46
CA ILE A 30 -1.96 -2.62 50.94
C ILE A 30 -1.52 -1.63 49.84
N SER A 31 -0.47 -0.84 50.09
CA SER A 31 0.04 0.12 49.11
C SER A 31 0.52 -0.57 47.83
N VAL A 32 1.22 -1.68 47.92
CA VAL A 32 1.66 -2.48 46.77
C VAL A 32 0.44 -3.05 46.02
N ALA A 33 -0.54 -3.58 46.74
CA ALA A 33 -1.74 -4.13 46.15
C ALA A 33 -2.56 -3.07 45.37
N PHE A 34 -2.58 -1.82 45.82
CA PHE A 34 -3.21 -0.72 45.10
C PHE A 34 -2.37 -0.17 43.94
N LEU A 35 -1.04 -0.15 44.08
CA LEU A 35 -0.14 0.36 43.05
C LEU A 35 0.08 -0.64 41.91
N MET A 36 -0.01 -1.94 42.16
CA MET A 36 0.22 -2.98 41.15
C MET A 36 -0.69 -2.88 39.95
N PRO A 37 -2.02 -2.74 40.10
CA PRO A 37 -2.92 -2.53 38.96
C PRO A 37 -2.59 -1.27 38.16
N ALA A 38 -2.19 -0.19 38.84
CA ALA A 38 -1.78 1.04 38.18
C ALA A 38 -0.51 0.86 37.35
N PHE A 39 0.51 0.18 37.88
CA PHE A 39 1.73 -0.14 37.14
C PHE A 39 1.46 -1.07 35.95
N ILE A 40 0.61 -2.08 36.13
CA ILE A 40 0.19 -2.95 35.02
C ILE A 40 -0.54 -2.13 33.94
N GLY A 41 -1.47 -1.28 34.34
CA GLY A 41 -2.22 -0.40 33.43
C GLY A 41 -1.30 0.53 32.63
N VAL A 42 -0.34 1.18 33.30
CA VAL A 42 0.67 2.03 32.65
C VAL A 42 1.54 1.21 31.69
N GLY A 43 1.97 0.02 32.09
CA GLY A 43 2.77 -0.87 31.24
C GLY A 43 2.03 -1.31 29.97
N VAL A 44 0.76 -1.70 30.11
CA VAL A 44 -0.09 -2.05 28.97
C VAL A 44 -0.30 -0.84 28.05
N MET A 45 -0.61 0.32 28.62
CA MET A 45 -0.80 1.56 27.86
C MET A 45 0.48 1.98 27.13
N TYR A 46 1.63 1.89 27.77
CA TYR A 46 2.93 2.19 27.15
C TYR A 46 3.23 1.24 25.97
N ASN A 47 3.01 -0.06 26.14
CA ASN A 47 3.21 -1.02 25.06
C ASN A 47 2.25 -0.77 23.90
N LYS A 48 0.98 -0.46 24.20
CA LYS A 48 0.01 -0.11 23.16
C LYS A 48 0.44 1.14 22.40
N LEU A 49 0.78 2.21 23.10
CA LEU A 49 1.22 3.47 22.49
C LEU A 49 2.47 3.28 21.62
N ASN A 50 3.44 2.51 22.09
CA ASN A 50 4.66 2.23 21.31
C ASN A 50 4.38 1.41 20.05
N ASN A 51 3.42 0.48 20.10
CA ASN A 51 2.98 -0.26 18.93
C ASN A 51 2.22 0.64 17.95
N ASP A 52 1.36 1.52 18.43
CA ASP A 52 0.61 2.47 17.62
C ASP A 52 1.56 3.46 16.91
N VAL A 53 2.58 3.98 17.61
CA VAL A 53 3.61 4.85 17.01
C VAL A 53 4.36 4.11 15.90
N ARG A 54 4.82 2.89 16.14
CA ARG A 54 5.51 2.09 15.10
C ARG A 54 4.61 1.78 13.91
N LEU A 55 3.31 1.60 14.14
CA LEU A 55 2.34 1.40 13.07
C LEU A 55 2.21 2.65 12.21
N VAL A 56 2.08 3.84 12.84
CA VAL A 56 2.00 5.12 12.14
C VAL A 56 3.27 5.40 11.34
N GLU A 57 4.45 5.14 11.90
CA GLU A 57 5.73 5.30 11.18
C GLU A 57 5.80 4.42 9.92
N ARG A 58 5.36 3.15 10.01
CA ARG A 58 5.30 2.24 8.86
C ARG A 58 4.32 2.72 7.80
N LYS A 59 3.13 3.19 8.22
CA LYS A 59 2.12 3.76 7.33
C LYS A 59 2.69 4.96 6.58
N GLN A 60 3.29 5.89 7.29
CA GLN A 60 3.88 7.10 6.72
C GLN A 60 5.02 6.77 5.74
N ALA A 61 5.86 5.80 6.07
CA ALA A 61 6.93 5.35 5.18
C ALA A 61 6.40 4.79 3.85
N ARG A 62 5.28 4.07 3.87
CA ARG A 62 4.67 3.52 2.64
C ARG A 62 3.98 4.59 1.79
N LEU A 63 3.38 5.60 2.39
CA LEU A 63 2.76 6.70 1.66
C LEU A 63 3.77 7.50 0.82
N GLN A 64 5.04 7.50 1.19
CA GLN A 64 6.10 8.13 0.41
C GLN A 64 6.30 7.49 -0.97
N TYR A 65 5.82 6.25 -1.18
CA TYR A 65 5.92 5.59 -2.49
C TYR A 65 4.85 6.05 -3.49
N ILE A 66 3.76 6.70 -3.06
CA ILE A 66 2.65 7.09 -3.93
C ILE A 66 3.08 8.07 -5.04
N PRO A 67 3.83 9.16 -4.75
CA PRO A 67 4.32 10.05 -5.79
C PRO A 67 5.18 9.32 -6.83
N GLU A 68 6.04 8.42 -6.38
CA GLU A 68 6.91 7.64 -7.27
C GLU A 68 6.12 6.70 -8.18
N MET A 69 5.05 6.09 -7.66
CA MET A 69 4.15 5.26 -8.47
C MET A 69 3.38 6.09 -9.49
N TYR A 70 3.01 7.31 -9.15
CA TYR A 70 2.38 8.23 -10.09
C TYR A 70 3.34 8.62 -11.23
N ASP A 71 4.58 9.02 -10.91
CA ASP A 71 5.60 9.38 -11.89
C ASP A 71 5.96 8.20 -12.78
N LEU A 72 6.07 7.01 -12.21
CA LEU A 72 6.29 5.77 -12.96
C LEU A 72 5.13 5.46 -13.91
N SER A 73 3.88 5.56 -13.45
CA SER A 73 2.70 5.33 -14.31
C SER A 73 2.66 6.31 -15.47
N LYS A 74 3.00 7.57 -15.21
CA LYS A 74 3.13 8.61 -16.23
C LYS A 74 4.24 8.29 -17.25
N ALA A 75 5.41 7.82 -16.79
CA ALA A 75 6.51 7.42 -17.65
C ALA A 75 6.15 6.22 -18.53
N ILE A 76 5.48 5.19 -17.98
CA ILE A 76 5.00 4.01 -18.72
C ILE A 76 4.00 4.45 -19.80
N SER A 77 3.06 5.32 -19.47
CA SER A 77 2.06 5.83 -20.41
C SER A 77 2.70 6.65 -21.53
N ALA A 78 3.69 7.49 -21.22
CA ALA A 78 4.45 8.26 -22.20
C ALA A 78 5.25 7.34 -23.15
N ALA A 79 5.93 6.32 -22.61
CA ALA A 79 6.69 5.36 -23.40
C ALA A 79 5.78 4.55 -24.34
N ARG A 80 4.64 4.08 -23.85
CA ARG A 80 3.62 3.39 -24.66
C ARG A 80 3.11 4.29 -25.79
N MET A 81 2.83 5.55 -25.52
CA MET A 81 2.35 6.51 -26.53
C MET A 81 3.42 6.76 -27.61
N GLN A 82 4.71 6.87 -27.21
CA GLN A 82 5.81 7.00 -28.17
C GLN A 82 5.95 5.74 -29.05
N GLN A 83 5.92 4.56 -28.44
CA GLN A 83 5.96 3.28 -29.15
C GLN A 83 4.82 3.20 -30.17
N PHE A 84 3.61 3.57 -29.79
CA PHE A 84 2.44 3.53 -30.65
C PHE A 84 2.52 4.53 -31.79
N ARG A 85 3.06 5.73 -31.55
CA ARG A 85 3.24 6.78 -32.55
C ARG A 85 4.29 6.44 -33.60
N VAL A 86 5.38 5.85 -33.17
CA VAL A 86 6.54 5.58 -34.04
C VAL A 86 6.44 4.20 -34.68
N GLY A 87 5.83 3.23 -33.99
CA GLY A 87 5.65 1.86 -34.48
C GLY A 87 6.92 0.99 -34.42
N SER A 88 8.04 1.51 -33.88
CA SER A 88 9.29 0.75 -33.76
C SER A 88 9.93 0.94 -32.39
N ALA A 89 10.21 -0.18 -31.71
CA ALA A 89 10.93 -0.19 -30.45
C ALA A 89 12.40 0.23 -30.57
N GLN A 90 12.93 0.28 -31.79
CA GLN A 90 14.34 0.67 -32.04
C GLN A 90 14.51 2.17 -32.21
N ASP A 91 13.43 2.94 -32.28
CA ASP A 91 13.49 4.39 -32.39
C ASP A 91 14.12 5.01 -31.14
N ASN A 92 14.92 6.04 -31.35
CA ASN A 92 15.64 6.72 -30.27
C ASN A 92 14.70 7.39 -29.26
N GLN A 93 13.56 7.88 -29.69
CA GLN A 93 12.55 8.50 -28.80
C GLN A 93 11.89 7.44 -27.91
N VAL A 94 11.56 6.27 -28.47
CA VAL A 94 11.04 5.15 -27.72
C VAL A 94 12.06 4.65 -26.71
N ARG A 95 13.31 4.44 -27.12
CA ARG A 95 14.38 4.03 -26.20
C ARG A 95 14.61 5.04 -25.08
N SER A 96 14.56 6.33 -25.39
CA SER A 96 14.68 7.38 -24.36
C SER A 96 13.53 7.33 -23.36
N ALA A 97 12.31 7.14 -23.85
CA ALA A 97 11.13 7.01 -22.97
C ALA A 97 11.20 5.74 -22.11
N VAL A 98 11.64 4.61 -22.65
CA VAL A 98 11.84 3.37 -21.87
C VAL A 98 12.95 3.54 -20.83
N LYS A 99 14.05 4.23 -21.14
CA LYS A 99 15.08 4.57 -20.14
C LYS A 99 14.54 5.42 -19.00
N GLN A 100 13.59 6.31 -19.27
CA GLN A 100 12.92 7.06 -18.22
C GLN A 100 12.07 6.14 -17.32
N VAL A 101 11.34 5.17 -17.88
CA VAL A 101 10.62 4.14 -17.09
C VAL A 101 11.60 3.36 -16.21
N ASP A 102 12.74 2.96 -16.73
CA ASP A 102 13.80 2.29 -15.95
C ASP A 102 14.32 3.18 -14.81
N ALA A 103 14.54 4.47 -15.07
CA ALA A 103 15.01 5.41 -14.06
C ALA A 103 14.00 5.57 -12.91
N GLU A 104 12.71 5.76 -13.22
CA GLU A 104 11.65 5.85 -12.19
C GLU A 104 11.48 4.53 -11.44
N THR A 105 11.59 3.38 -12.15
CA THR A 105 11.57 2.06 -11.50
C THR A 105 12.73 1.90 -10.52
N ASN A 106 13.94 2.28 -10.92
CA ASN A 106 15.12 2.19 -10.06
C ASN A 106 15.02 3.13 -8.85
N LYS A 107 14.47 4.31 -9.02
CA LYS A 107 14.19 5.27 -7.94
C LYS A 107 13.24 4.66 -6.92
N PHE A 108 12.12 4.11 -7.37
CA PHE A 108 11.19 3.40 -6.49
C PHE A 108 11.85 2.22 -5.77
N VAL A 109 12.54 1.34 -6.50
CA VAL A 109 13.22 0.16 -5.91
C VAL A 109 14.26 0.56 -4.86
N ALA A 110 14.97 1.68 -5.07
CA ALA A 110 15.96 2.18 -4.12
C ALA A 110 15.33 2.70 -2.81
N MET A 111 14.08 3.14 -2.86
CA MET A 111 13.34 3.59 -1.66
C MET A 111 12.77 2.43 -0.85
N VAL A 112 12.57 1.25 -1.46
CA VAL A 112 11.96 0.10 -0.79
C VAL A 112 12.87 -0.42 0.32
N GLN A 113 12.33 -0.43 1.54
CA GLN A 113 13.08 -0.94 2.70
C GLN A 113 13.23 -2.45 2.62
N PRO A 114 14.45 -3.01 2.84
CA PRO A 114 14.68 -4.46 2.80
C PRO A 114 13.85 -5.26 3.80
N SER A 115 13.40 -4.63 4.88
CA SER A 115 12.54 -5.24 5.90
C SER A 115 11.07 -5.38 5.48
N ASP A 116 10.66 -4.69 4.41
CA ASP A 116 9.29 -4.79 3.88
C ASP A 116 9.21 -5.83 2.76
N ASN A 117 9.10 -7.10 3.16
CA ASN A 117 9.07 -8.23 2.22
C ASN A 117 7.98 -8.09 1.14
N VAL A 118 6.85 -7.48 1.46
CA VAL A 118 5.74 -7.29 0.51
C VAL A 118 6.16 -6.32 -0.58
N MET A 119 6.74 -5.19 -0.20
CA MET A 119 7.20 -4.18 -1.15
C MET A 119 8.43 -4.66 -1.94
N VAL A 120 9.32 -5.44 -1.33
CA VAL A 120 10.47 -6.06 -2.01
C VAL A 120 10.01 -7.00 -3.13
N GLN A 121 9.02 -7.86 -2.87
CA GLN A 121 8.46 -8.75 -3.89
C GLN A 121 7.75 -7.96 -4.99
N ALA A 122 6.95 -6.97 -4.63
CA ALA A 122 6.25 -6.13 -5.58
C ALA A 122 7.22 -5.35 -6.50
N ALA A 123 8.29 -4.80 -5.92
CA ALA A 123 9.35 -4.12 -6.65
C ALA A 123 10.10 -5.06 -7.62
N ALA A 124 10.35 -6.31 -7.21
CA ALA A 124 10.97 -7.32 -8.07
C ALA A 124 10.08 -7.69 -9.27
N GLN A 125 8.78 -7.85 -9.06
CA GLN A 125 7.81 -8.12 -10.13
C GLN A 125 7.71 -6.95 -11.11
N LEU A 126 7.64 -5.72 -10.59
CA LEU A 126 7.64 -4.50 -11.41
C LEU A 126 8.90 -4.44 -12.27
N ARG A 127 10.08 -4.63 -11.66
CA ARG A 127 11.36 -4.64 -12.39
C ARG A 127 11.38 -5.69 -13.50
N GLY A 128 10.81 -6.88 -13.24
CA GLY A 128 10.65 -7.93 -14.26
C GLY A 128 9.78 -7.47 -15.44
N SER A 129 8.68 -6.80 -15.17
CA SER A 129 7.78 -6.26 -16.20
C SER A 129 8.42 -5.12 -17.00
N VAL A 130 9.13 -4.22 -16.32
CA VAL A 130 9.85 -3.11 -16.96
C VAL A 130 11.04 -3.60 -17.80
N ASN A 131 11.78 -4.60 -17.33
CA ASN A 131 12.86 -5.21 -18.11
C ASN A 131 12.36 -5.83 -19.43
N ALA A 132 11.11 -6.24 -19.48
CA ALA A 132 10.51 -6.73 -20.72
C ALA A 132 10.35 -5.63 -21.78
N LEU A 133 10.25 -4.35 -21.38
CA LEU A 133 10.18 -3.21 -22.29
C LEU A 133 11.50 -2.96 -23.03
N ASN A 134 12.62 -3.33 -22.41
CA ASN A 134 13.98 -3.15 -22.97
C ASN A 134 14.35 -4.19 -24.02
N ARG A 135 13.50 -5.16 -24.33
CA ARG A 135 13.81 -6.19 -25.34
C ARG A 135 13.75 -5.60 -26.75
N PRO A 136 14.75 -5.88 -27.60
CA PRO A 136 14.91 -5.22 -28.91
C PRO A 136 13.75 -5.48 -29.89
N ASN A 137 12.97 -6.53 -29.71
CA ASN A 137 11.85 -6.92 -30.57
C ASN A 137 10.50 -6.72 -29.90
N ASN A 138 10.40 -5.83 -28.92
CA ASN A 138 9.18 -5.62 -28.18
C ASN A 138 8.31 -4.56 -28.87
N ASP A 139 7.71 -4.94 -29.99
CA ASP A 139 6.68 -4.12 -30.66
C ASP A 139 5.29 -4.30 -30.02
N ASN A 140 5.22 -5.08 -28.95
CA ASN A 140 3.96 -5.47 -28.32
C ASN A 140 3.58 -4.50 -27.20
N LEU A 141 2.47 -3.80 -27.40
CA LEU A 141 1.84 -2.92 -26.40
C LEU A 141 1.43 -3.64 -25.10
N ASP A 142 1.28 -4.98 -25.14
CA ASP A 142 0.95 -5.78 -23.96
C ASP A 142 2.02 -5.71 -22.87
N ALA A 143 3.29 -5.52 -23.23
CA ALA A 143 4.35 -5.35 -22.26
C ALA A 143 4.16 -4.06 -21.43
N TYR A 144 3.74 -2.98 -22.09
CA TYR A 144 3.40 -1.72 -21.40
C TYR A 144 2.17 -1.88 -20.52
N ALA A 145 1.15 -2.61 -20.99
CA ALA A 145 -0.04 -2.89 -20.20
C ALA A 145 0.31 -3.69 -18.93
N LYS A 146 1.18 -4.70 -19.03
CA LYS A 146 1.67 -5.46 -17.87
C LYS A 146 2.45 -4.59 -16.88
N ALA A 147 3.34 -3.73 -17.36
CA ALA A 147 4.09 -2.82 -16.50
C ALA A 147 3.15 -1.84 -15.77
N ALA A 148 2.16 -1.28 -16.47
CA ALA A 148 1.15 -0.40 -15.89
C ALA A 148 0.28 -1.13 -14.84
N GLN A 149 -0.17 -2.34 -15.15
CA GLN A 149 -0.93 -3.17 -14.19
C GLN A 149 -0.13 -3.47 -12.93
N GLN A 150 1.18 -3.73 -13.04
CA GLN A 150 2.04 -3.93 -11.87
C GLN A 150 2.17 -2.64 -11.04
N ALA A 151 2.34 -1.48 -11.67
CA ALA A 151 2.38 -0.20 -10.97
C ALA A 151 1.06 0.07 -10.23
N ILE A 152 -0.10 -0.20 -10.86
CA ILE A 152 -1.43 -0.10 -10.23
C ILE A 152 -1.54 -1.06 -9.05
N ALA A 153 -1.13 -2.33 -9.23
CA ALA A 153 -1.17 -3.33 -8.16
C ALA A 153 -0.32 -2.92 -6.95
N ILE A 154 0.86 -2.34 -7.17
CA ILE A 154 1.72 -1.81 -6.10
C ILE A 154 1.03 -0.66 -5.38
N THR A 155 0.40 0.27 -6.10
CA THR A 155 -0.35 1.37 -5.47
C THR A 155 -1.48 0.84 -4.59
N TYR A 156 -2.20 -0.18 -5.06
CA TYR A 156 -3.21 -0.86 -4.25
C TYR A 156 -2.62 -1.51 -3.00
N VAL A 157 -1.47 -2.19 -3.11
CA VAL A 157 -0.75 -2.76 -1.96
C VAL A 157 -0.34 -1.67 -0.97
N ILE A 158 0.16 -0.53 -1.45
CA ILE A 158 0.50 0.63 -0.60
C ILE A 158 -0.75 1.12 0.14
N ALA A 159 -1.84 1.37 -0.58
CA ALA A 159 -3.07 1.88 0.00
C ALA A 159 -3.68 0.92 1.02
N SER A 160 -3.79 -0.38 0.68
CA SER A 160 -4.35 -1.40 1.56
C SER A 160 -3.50 -1.68 2.80
N SER A 161 -2.18 -1.66 2.65
CA SER A 161 -1.24 -1.95 3.73
C SER A 161 -0.92 -0.76 4.63
N SER A 162 -1.25 0.46 4.19
CA SER A 162 -1.17 1.66 5.02
C SER A 162 -2.44 1.89 5.85
N ASP A 163 -3.39 0.95 5.84
CA ASP A 163 -4.71 1.04 6.50
C ASP A 163 -5.50 2.31 6.09
N LEU A 164 -5.18 2.90 4.94
CA LEU A 164 -5.95 4.02 4.41
C LEU A 164 -7.44 3.68 4.22
N PHE A 165 -7.74 2.37 4.08
CA PHE A 165 -9.09 1.86 3.95
C PHE A 165 -9.78 1.53 5.28
N VAL A 166 -9.07 1.59 6.42
CA VAL A 166 -9.55 1.08 7.72
C VAL A 166 -9.55 2.16 8.80
N GLU A 167 -9.16 3.40 8.47
CA GLU A 167 -9.20 4.47 9.46
C GLU A 167 -10.65 4.87 9.82
N ASP A 168 -10.88 5.10 11.11
CA ASP A 168 -12.16 5.57 11.66
C ASP A 168 -12.58 6.96 11.12
N ALA A 169 -11.69 7.66 10.43
CA ALA A 169 -11.98 8.93 9.78
C ALA A 169 -12.50 8.69 8.35
N PRO A 170 -13.76 9.03 8.03
CA PRO A 170 -14.35 8.84 6.70
C PRO A 170 -13.55 9.48 5.57
N THR A 171 -12.82 10.56 5.87
CA THR A 171 -11.95 11.28 4.93
C THR A 171 -10.74 10.45 4.50
N SER A 172 -10.06 9.77 5.42
CA SER A 172 -8.89 8.94 5.10
C SER A 172 -9.27 7.72 4.26
N TYR A 173 -10.40 7.09 4.57
CA TYR A 173 -10.97 6.02 3.76
C TYR A 173 -11.26 6.48 2.33
N LEU A 174 -11.94 7.64 2.17
CA LEU A 174 -12.26 8.21 0.86
C LEU A 174 -11.00 8.55 0.06
N TYR A 175 -9.96 9.07 0.70
CA TYR A 175 -8.68 9.33 0.01
C TYR A 175 -7.99 8.04 -0.43
N GLY A 176 -7.98 7.00 0.39
CA GLY A 176 -7.42 5.71 0.06
C GLY A 176 -8.12 5.07 -1.14
N ASP A 177 -9.44 5.06 -1.10
CA ASP A 177 -10.29 4.51 -2.15
C ASP A 177 -10.15 5.31 -3.46
N LEU A 178 -10.24 6.64 -3.36
CA LEU A 178 -10.10 7.54 -4.51
C LEU A 178 -8.73 7.39 -5.19
N MET A 179 -7.65 7.36 -4.43
CA MET A 179 -6.29 7.28 -4.99
C MET A 179 -5.95 5.86 -5.47
N GLY A 180 -6.24 4.85 -4.66
CA GLY A 180 -5.84 3.47 -4.94
C GLY A 180 -6.70 2.77 -5.97
N GLN A 181 -8.02 2.95 -5.90
CA GLN A 181 -8.97 2.20 -6.73
C GLN A 181 -9.50 2.98 -7.92
N LEU A 182 -9.57 4.29 -7.83
CA LEU A 182 -10.22 5.10 -8.86
C LEU A 182 -9.23 5.91 -9.69
N THR A 183 -8.40 6.76 -9.06
CA THR A 183 -7.62 7.77 -9.78
C THR A 183 -6.57 7.17 -10.69
N ILE A 184 -5.77 6.22 -10.21
CA ILE A 184 -4.67 5.64 -11.01
C ILE A 184 -5.19 4.71 -12.10
N PRO A 185 -6.14 3.76 -11.84
CA PRO A 185 -6.75 2.97 -12.91
C PRO A 185 -7.48 3.83 -13.95
N LEU A 186 -8.17 4.89 -13.51
CA LEU A 186 -8.84 5.81 -14.43
C LEU A 186 -7.84 6.56 -15.32
N ALA A 187 -6.77 7.10 -14.73
CA ALA A 187 -5.70 7.77 -15.49
C ALA A 187 -5.05 6.83 -16.51
N GLU A 188 -4.83 5.56 -16.15
CA GLU A 188 -4.33 4.55 -17.08
C GLU A 188 -5.32 4.26 -18.22
N ASN A 189 -6.60 4.07 -17.91
CA ASN A 189 -7.63 3.85 -18.95
C ASN A 189 -7.71 5.04 -19.92
N ILE A 190 -7.65 6.26 -19.42
CA ILE A 190 -7.63 7.49 -20.26
C ILE A 190 -6.36 7.52 -21.12
N ALA A 191 -5.19 7.18 -20.56
CA ALA A 191 -3.94 7.15 -21.30
C ALA A 191 -3.94 6.09 -22.42
N VAL A 192 -4.56 4.93 -22.18
CA VAL A 192 -4.76 3.89 -23.20
C VAL A 192 -5.67 4.40 -24.30
N LEU A 193 -6.84 4.97 -23.96
CA LEU A 193 -7.78 5.53 -24.93
C LEU A 193 -7.13 6.62 -25.78
N HIS A 194 -6.36 7.51 -25.15
CA HIS A 194 -5.62 8.56 -25.85
C HIS A 194 -4.58 7.98 -26.81
N THR A 195 -3.87 6.91 -26.42
CA THR A 195 -2.90 6.22 -27.26
C THR A 195 -3.58 5.66 -28.52
N TYR A 196 -4.71 4.97 -28.38
CA TYR A 196 -5.46 4.45 -29.52
C TYR A 196 -6.05 5.56 -30.40
N ALA A 197 -6.57 6.65 -29.81
CA ALA A 197 -7.11 7.78 -30.57
C ALA A 197 -6.04 8.45 -31.43
N LEU A 198 -4.82 8.65 -30.90
CA LEU A 198 -3.70 9.20 -31.68
C LEU A 198 -3.30 8.29 -32.85
N GLY A 199 -3.24 6.98 -32.62
CA GLY A 199 -2.92 6.05 -33.69
C GLY A 199 -3.98 6.03 -34.78
N ALA A 200 -5.25 6.02 -34.39
CA ALA A 200 -6.36 6.03 -35.31
C ALA A 200 -6.44 7.33 -36.16
N SER A 201 -6.04 8.46 -35.59
CA SER A 201 -5.97 9.75 -36.28
C SER A 201 -4.97 9.74 -37.45
N ASN A 202 -3.90 8.94 -37.32
CA ASN A 202 -2.85 8.89 -38.35
C ASN A 202 -3.05 7.82 -39.43
N ARG A 203 -3.70 6.71 -39.13
CA ARG A 203 -3.81 5.55 -40.02
C ARG A 203 -5.19 4.91 -40.11
N GLY A 204 -6.17 5.48 -39.42
CA GLY A 204 -7.50 4.90 -39.28
C GLY A 204 -7.55 3.78 -38.20
N TRP A 205 -8.74 3.35 -37.87
CA TRP A 205 -9.01 2.33 -36.85
C TRP A 205 -8.94 0.93 -37.46
N SER A 206 -8.10 0.06 -36.88
CA SER A 206 -8.21 -1.37 -37.11
C SER A 206 -9.39 -1.98 -36.30
N ASN A 207 -9.90 -3.14 -36.72
CA ASN A 207 -10.99 -3.82 -36.00
C ASN A 207 -10.56 -4.20 -34.57
N VAL A 208 -9.31 -4.64 -34.38
CA VAL A 208 -8.75 -5.00 -33.07
C VAL A 208 -8.72 -3.77 -32.15
N GLU A 209 -8.31 -2.62 -32.67
CA GLU A 209 -8.26 -1.38 -31.88
C GLU A 209 -9.66 -0.90 -31.48
N ARG A 210 -10.65 -1.04 -32.37
CA ARG A 210 -12.04 -0.74 -32.02
C ARG A 210 -12.56 -1.59 -30.88
N GLU A 211 -12.28 -2.91 -30.90
CA GLU A 211 -12.65 -3.78 -29.80
C GLU A 211 -11.96 -3.41 -28.48
N GLN A 212 -10.67 -3.09 -28.53
CA GLN A 212 -9.92 -2.68 -27.32
C GLN A 212 -10.48 -1.36 -26.77
N VAL A 213 -10.73 -0.38 -27.60
CA VAL A 213 -11.34 0.89 -27.18
C VAL A 213 -12.71 0.68 -26.54
N ILE A 214 -13.56 -0.18 -27.12
CA ILE A 214 -14.86 -0.51 -26.53
C ILE A 214 -14.69 -1.12 -25.15
N LYS A 215 -13.74 -2.05 -24.97
CA LYS A 215 -13.43 -2.66 -23.65
C LYS A 215 -12.99 -1.61 -22.62
N TYR A 216 -12.09 -0.71 -23.00
CA TYR A 216 -11.60 0.34 -22.09
C TYR A 216 -12.67 1.38 -21.75
N VAL A 217 -13.52 1.75 -22.70
CA VAL A 217 -14.67 2.63 -22.46
C VAL A 217 -15.67 1.95 -21.51
N ALA A 218 -15.95 0.66 -21.71
CA ALA A 218 -16.82 -0.11 -20.83
C ALA A 218 -16.24 -0.22 -19.41
N ALA A 219 -14.95 -0.53 -19.29
CA ALA A 219 -14.24 -0.59 -18.01
C ALA A 219 -14.27 0.78 -17.29
N THR A 220 -14.04 1.87 -18.00
CA THR A 220 -14.12 3.22 -17.44
C THR A 220 -15.53 3.54 -16.95
N ARG A 221 -16.55 3.10 -17.66
CA ARG A 221 -17.96 3.32 -17.30
C ARG A 221 -18.43 2.50 -16.09
N SER A 222 -17.88 1.31 -15.91
CA SER A 222 -18.20 0.43 -14.77
C SER A 222 -17.48 0.83 -13.48
N SER A 223 -16.52 1.76 -13.55
CA SER A 223 -15.78 2.30 -12.40
C SER A 223 -16.48 3.50 -11.75
N TYR A 224 -17.63 3.92 -12.30
CA TYR A 224 -18.55 4.93 -11.75
C TYR A 224 -19.85 4.29 -11.26
#